data_90b7a875689e159b3a32bc71fbe6b09c
#
_entry.id   90b7a875689e159b3a32bc71fbe6b09c
#
_cell.length_a   1.000
_cell.length_b   1.000
_cell.length_c   1.000
_cell.angle_alpha   90.00
_cell.angle_beta   90.00
_cell.angle_gamma   90.00
#
_symmetry.space_group_name_H-M   'P 1'
#
loop_
_entity.id
_entity.type
_entity.pdbx_description
1 polymer ?
#
loop_
_entity_poly.entity_id
_entity_poly.type
_entity_poly.pdbx_seq_one_letter_code
_entity_poly.pdbx_strand_id
1 'polypeptide(L)'
;MVIGGLSVGILVLALLVTASGPRVRNVAVQNQGGERISSVSQGLTVVFDRPIVGSDFESAIEFDPEVEYTVSHRQGQLSITFDQNLLSNTEYALTIKPEIEDEAGRRMEGEYRYEFTTEEPSFTYLERNYDRGAVDKIIQRAPLSGESQILYGEDRIKSFARNGRYLAVVVLRPDNTDELRVFDLETLEERSLDIPANMRVDNLRFSPTDNQLVFIPRAFGVDADDPDSETYAYNNKLYRYDIDGDQLQPVDTSSDKGNVERALYSRDGQALLYKTINGSYYLTGATQTTETTPLGIYNDSGGFDRTNSKIAFQFSSGATIYDAQAKETQELSQIGSGGSISAPTFLHNSEELIYLWDPLNEKEGTTMKVYVASADGEVEEQVVESQPQERFLDYPVISYDDRYVLVEATSKSSQLDDYAGSRKPEDARLVLYDRFEGKVVESDTHGIAPVWNR
;
A
#
# COMPACT_ATOMS: atom_id res chain seq x y z
N MET A 1 -50.75 45.77 -18.74
CA MET A 1 -50.33 45.78 -17.33
C MET A 1 -49.58 44.50 -16.91
N VAL A 2 -49.82 43.34 -17.52
CA VAL A 2 -49.17 42.06 -17.18
C VAL A 2 -47.70 42.02 -17.65
N ILE A 3 -47.35 42.58 -18.82
CA ILE A 3 -45.99 42.54 -19.37
C ILE A 3 -45.01 43.37 -18.55
N GLY A 4 -45.43 44.51 -17.98
CA GLY A 4 -44.57 45.32 -17.13
C GLY A 4 -44.21 44.67 -15.82
N GLY A 5 -45.12 43.89 -15.22
CA GLY A 5 -44.86 43.15 -13.98
C GLY A 5 -43.85 42.02 -14.17
N LEU A 6 -43.91 41.31 -15.32
CA LEU A 6 -42.96 40.22 -15.63
C LEU A 6 -41.52 40.74 -15.83
N SER A 7 -41.41 41.90 -16.55
CA SER A 7 -40.11 42.53 -16.84
C SER A 7 -39.44 43.04 -15.55
N VAL A 8 -40.21 43.63 -14.61
CA VAL A 8 -39.71 44.08 -13.30
C VAL A 8 -39.32 42.87 -12.46
N GLY A 9 -40.11 41.77 -12.45
CA GLY A 9 -39.79 40.55 -11.74
C GLY A 9 -38.49 39.89 -12.23
N ILE A 10 -38.27 39.85 -13.56
CA ILE A 10 -37.03 39.31 -14.17
C ILE A 10 -35.82 40.21 -13.82
N LEU A 11 -36.01 41.55 -13.83
CA LEU A 11 -34.94 42.49 -13.49
C LEU A 11 -34.56 42.43 -12.02
N VAL A 12 -35.55 42.26 -11.11
CA VAL A 12 -35.29 42.06 -9.69
C VAL A 12 -34.63 40.72 -9.43
N LEU A 13 -35.05 39.63 -10.08
CA LEU A 13 -34.39 38.33 -9.98
C LEU A 13 -32.96 38.38 -10.52
N ALA A 14 -32.74 39.03 -11.66
CA ALA A 14 -31.41 39.24 -12.23
C ALA A 14 -30.50 40.06 -11.30
N LEU A 15 -31.01 41.11 -10.68
CA LEU A 15 -30.30 41.94 -9.71
C LEU A 15 -29.98 41.14 -8.42
N LEU A 16 -30.89 40.30 -7.96
CA LEU A 16 -30.64 39.43 -6.79
C LEU A 16 -29.58 38.39 -7.09
N VAL A 17 -29.62 37.75 -8.28
CA VAL A 17 -28.61 36.77 -8.69
C VAL A 17 -27.25 37.44 -8.93
N THR A 18 -27.21 38.69 -9.42
CA THR A 18 -25.96 39.45 -9.61
C THR A 18 -25.40 40.07 -8.34
N ALA A 19 -26.20 40.17 -7.28
CA ALA A 19 -25.77 40.74 -5.98
C ALA A 19 -25.15 39.71 -5.03
N SER A 20 -25.45 38.42 -5.21
CA SER A 20 -24.93 37.37 -4.35
C SER A 20 -23.48 36.98 -4.72
N GLY A 21 -22.68 36.63 -3.73
CA GLY A 21 -21.32 36.06 -3.92
C GLY A 21 -21.30 34.64 -4.49
N PRO A 22 -20.14 34.04 -4.65
CA PRO A 22 -20.01 32.66 -5.16
C PRO A 22 -20.73 31.66 -4.22
N ARG A 23 -21.22 30.56 -4.82
CA ARG A 23 -21.87 29.47 -4.10
C ARG A 23 -21.27 28.14 -4.54
N VAL A 24 -21.08 27.25 -3.59
CA VAL A 24 -20.68 25.88 -3.91
C VAL A 24 -21.82 25.17 -4.65
N ARG A 25 -21.52 24.62 -5.81
CA ARG A 25 -22.44 23.84 -6.63
C ARG A 25 -22.34 22.35 -6.35
N ASN A 26 -21.10 21.87 -6.19
CA ASN A 26 -20.81 20.47 -6.05
C ASN A 26 -19.48 20.26 -5.33
N VAL A 27 -19.40 19.19 -4.54
CA VAL A 27 -18.15 18.63 -4.03
C VAL A 27 -18.07 17.20 -4.57
N ALA A 28 -16.98 16.87 -5.20
CA ALA A 28 -16.74 15.54 -5.77
C ALA A 28 -15.39 14.99 -5.27
N VAL A 29 -15.36 13.69 -5.04
CA VAL A 29 -14.11 12.98 -4.74
C VAL A 29 -13.31 12.84 -6.03
N GLN A 30 -12.02 13.11 -5.97
CA GLN A 30 -11.13 12.91 -7.12
C GLN A 30 -10.98 11.40 -7.39
N ASN A 31 -11.24 11.02 -8.65
CA ASN A 31 -11.07 9.66 -9.16
C ASN A 31 -11.95 8.55 -8.55
N GLN A 32 -13.04 8.90 -7.86
CA GLN A 32 -13.96 7.90 -7.30
C GLN A 32 -15.44 8.26 -7.58
N GLY A 33 -16.25 7.21 -7.76
CA GLY A 33 -17.72 7.32 -7.87
C GLY A 33 -18.36 6.44 -6.80
N GLY A 34 -18.78 7.03 -5.67
CA GLY A 34 -19.44 6.30 -4.59
C GLY A 34 -19.86 7.22 -3.44
N GLU A 35 -20.70 6.70 -2.52
CA GLU A 35 -21.15 7.43 -1.32
C GLU A 35 -20.08 7.45 -0.21
N ARG A 36 -19.13 6.51 -0.24
CA ARG A 36 -18.00 6.43 0.69
C ARG A 36 -16.70 6.71 -0.03
N ILE A 37 -15.77 7.29 0.69
CA ILE A 37 -14.46 7.71 0.18
C ILE A 37 -13.41 6.75 0.70
N SER A 38 -12.54 6.23 -0.17
CA SER A 38 -11.38 5.44 0.26
C SER A 38 -10.47 6.27 1.17
N SER A 39 -9.93 5.67 2.22
CA SER A 39 -8.94 6.31 3.10
C SER A 39 -7.68 6.76 2.35
N VAL A 40 -7.36 6.15 1.20
CA VAL A 40 -6.24 6.53 0.32
C VAL A 40 -6.68 7.50 -0.80
N SER A 41 -7.84 8.15 -0.67
CA SER A 41 -8.30 9.14 -1.67
C SER A 41 -7.31 10.29 -1.81
N GLN A 42 -7.10 10.72 -3.06
CA GLN A 42 -6.16 11.80 -3.36
C GLN A 42 -6.71 13.19 -3.00
N GLY A 43 -8.02 13.36 -2.85
CA GLY A 43 -8.59 14.65 -2.49
C GLY A 43 -10.02 14.90 -2.95
N LEU A 44 -10.42 16.15 -2.82
CA LEU A 44 -11.76 16.65 -3.17
C LEU A 44 -11.68 17.76 -4.22
N THR A 45 -12.70 17.83 -5.07
CA THR A 45 -12.89 18.92 -6.01
C THR A 45 -14.15 19.69 -5.61
N VAL A 46 -14.02 20.98 -5.32
CA VAL A 46 -15.11 21.89 -5.01
C VAL A 46 -15.39 22.77 -6.21
N VAL A 47 -16.61 22.73 -6.74
CA VAL A 47 -17.04 23.52 -7.91
C VAL A 47 -17.98 24.64 -7.47
N PHE A 48 -17.66 25.88 -7.85
CA PHE A 48 -18.48 27.05 -7.60
C PHE A 48 -19.38 27.40 -8.82
N ASP A 49 -20.42 28.17 -8.57
CA ASP A 49 -21.35 28.61 -9.60
C ASP A 49 -20.75 29.69 -10.52
N ARG A 50 -19.61 30.27 -10.16
CA ARG A 50 -18.88 31.32 -10.89
C ARG A 50 -17.39 31.29 -10.58
N PRO A 51 -16.54 31.99 -11.38
CA PRO A 51 -15.13 32.13 -11.07
C PRO A 51 -14.89 32.75 -9.69
N ILE A 52 -13.93 32.22 -8.97
CA ILE A 52 -13.47 32.72 -7.68
C ILE A 52 -12.07 33.30 -7.80
N VAL A 53 -11.74 34.25 -6.94
CA VAL A 53 -10.43 34.90 -6.89
C VAL A 53 -9.86 34.89 -5.50
N GLY A 54 -8.55 34.83 -5.40
CA GLY A 54 -7.83 34.81 -4.12
C GLY A 54 -6.47 34.14 -4.26
N SER A 55 -5.63 34.30 -3.26
CA SER A 55 -4.31 33.68 -3.19
C SER A 55 -4.12 32.78 -1.96
N ASP A 56 -5.04 32.85 -1.00
CA ASP A 56 -5.00 32.10 0.24
C ASP A 56 -6.36 31.41 0.48
N PHE A 57 -6.57 30.33 -0.27
CA PHE A 57 -7.78 29.51 -0.12
C PHE A 57 -7.67 28.52 1.04
N GLU A 58 -6.46 28.18 1.48
CA GLU A 58 -6.26 27.25 2.59
C GLU A 58 -6.85 27.78 3.89
N SER A 59 -6.70 29.07 4.18
CA SER A 59 -7.27 29.70 5.39
C SER A 59 -8.81 29.67 5.44
N ALA A 60 -9.46 29.53 4.27
CA ALA A 60 -10.91 29.44 4.14
C ALA A 60 -11.46 28.00 4.20
N ILE A 61 -10.59 26.99 4.36
CA ILE A 61 -10.97 25.57 4.36
C ILE A 61 -10.59 24.98 5.72
N GLU A 62 -11.48 24.16 6.26
CA GLU A 62 -11.25 23.42 7.50
C GLU A 62 -11.81 22.01 7.37
N PHE A 63 -11.10 21.03 7.96
CA PHE A 63 -11.58 19.66 8.11
C PHE A 63 -11.75 19.30 9.58
N ASP A 64 -12.79 18.53 9.87
CA ASP A 64 -13.03 17.92 11.17
C ASP A 64 -13.33 16.41 10.97
N PRO A 65 -12.48 15.47 11.40
CA PRO A 65 -11.15 15.66 12.00
C PRO A 65 -10.15 16.40 11.10
N GLU A 66 -9.14 17.02 11.72
CA GLU A 66 -8.07 17.75 11.04
C GLU A 66 -7.29 16.82 10.08
N VAL A 67 -6.95 17.33 8.89
CA VAL A 67 -6.23 16.62 7.83
C VAL A 67 -5.20 17.57 7.23
N GLU A 68 -4.01 17.06 6.93
CA GLU A 68 -3.01 17.81 6.14
C GLU A 68 -3.43 17.82 4.66
N TYR A 69 -3.48 18.98 4.02
CA TYR A 69 -3.87 19.14 2.63
C TYR A 69 -3.24 20.37 1.98
N THR A 70 -3.21 20.35 0.66
CA THR A 70 -2.85 21.48 -0.19
C THR A 70 -4.04 21.89 -1.06
N VAL A 71 -4.12 23.17 -1.39
CA VAL A 71 -5.22 23.72 -2.22
C VAL A 71 -4.65 24.32 -3.51
N SER A 72 -5.19 23.89 -4.63
CA SER A 72 -4.98 24.53 -5.91
C SER A 72 -6.29 25.08 -6.49
N HIS A 73 -6.20 26.15 -7.27
CA HIS A 73 -7.35 26.86 -7.78
C HIS A 73 -7.29 27.02 -9.29
N ARG A 74 -8.43 26.82 -9.95
CA ARG A 74 -8.60 27.09 -11.39
C ARG A 74 -10.04 27.51 -11.71
N GLN A 75 -10.23 28.76 -12.12
CA GLN A 75 -11.50 29.28 -12.71
C GLN A 75 -12.79 29.03 -11.91
N GLY A 76 -12.96 28.87 -10.75
CA GLY A 76 -14.19 28.54 -10.02
C GLY A 76 -14.24 27.12 -9.52
N GLN A 77 -13.08 26.49 -9.50
CA GLN A 77 -12.87 25.17 -8.96
C GLN A 77 -11.70 25.21 -7.98
N LEU A 78 -11.88 24.69 -6.78
CA LEU A 78 -10.79 24.33 -5.87
C LEU A 78 -10.52 22.83 -5.97
N SER A 79 -9.27 22.46 -6.10
CA SER A 79 -8.80 21.10 -5.94
C SER A 79 -8.05 21.02 -4.61
N ILE A 80 -8.61 20.29 -3.67
CA ILE A 80 -8.03 19.99 -2.36
C ILE A 80 -7.34 18.64 -2.50
N THR A 81 -6.04 18.59 -2.29
CA THR A 81 -5.25 17.35 -2.33
C THR A 81 -4.85 16.99 -0.90
N PHE A 82 -5.14 15.79 -0.47
CA PHE A 82 -4.73 15.31 0.85
C PHE A 82 -3.25 14.93 0.83
N ASP A 83 -2.49 15.46 1.78
CA ASP A 83 -1.06 15.18 1.94
C ASP A 83 -0.82 13.97 2.84
N GLN A 84 -1.87 13.40 3.43
CA GLN A 84 -1.89 12.17 4.22
C GLN A 84 -3.11 11.31 3.87
N ASN A 85 -3.05 10.01 4.21
CA ASN A 85 -4.23 9.16 4.12
C ASN A 85 -5.22 9.52 5.24
N LEU A 86 -6.51 9.42 4.91
CA LEU A 86 -7.59 9.65 5.88
C LEU A 86 -7.74 8.46 6.83
N LEU A 87 -8.26 8.69 8.04
CA LEU A 87 -8.63 7.60 8.93
C LEU A 87 -9.79 6.80 8.33
N SER A 88 -9.69 5.48 8.35
CA SER A 88 -10.73 4.58 7.86
C SER A 88 -11.96 4.61 8.77
N ASN A 89 -13.14 4.34 8.21
CA ASN A 89 -14.43 4.29 8.90
C ASN A 89 -14.68 5.52 9.80
N THR A 90 -14.37 6.71 9.27
CA THR A 90 -14.42 7.96 10.00
C THR A 90 -15.29 8.97 9.27
N GLU A 91 -16.15 9.67 10.00
CA GLU A 91 -16.92 10.80 9.47
C GLU A 91 -16.05 12.04 9.45
N TYR A 92 -16.01 12.71 8.29
CA TYR A 92 -15.30 13.97 8.08
C TYR A 92 -16.29 15.07 7.66
N ALA A 93 -16.01 16.28 8.09
CA ALA A 93 -16.69 17.48 7.62
C ALA A 93 -15.70 18.45 7.01
N LEU A 94 -15.91 18.79 5.72
CA LEU A 94 -15.27 19.91 5.05
C LEU A 94 -16.09 21.15 5.29
N THR A 95 -15.51 22.20 5.89
CA THR A 95 -16.11 23.51 6.04
C THR A 95 -15.41 24.52 5.15
N ILE A 96 -16.17 25.23 4.31
CA ILE A 96 -15.69 26.33 3.47
C ILE A 96 -16.24 27.62 4.04
N LYS A 97 -15.36 28.48 4.53
CA LYS A 97 -15.70 29.76 5.15
C LYS A 97 -16.13 30.81 4.12
N PRO A 98 -16.86 31.86 4.53
CA PRO A 98 -17.42 32.85 3.62
C PRO A 98 -16.38 33.84 3.05
N GLU A 99 -15.08 33.69 3.36
CA GLU A 99 -13.99 34.54 2.84
C GLU A 99 -13.71 34.36 1.34
N ILE A 100 -14.27 33.34 0.70
CA ILE A 100 -14.13 33.12 -0.76
C ILE A 100 -14.85 34.24 -1.54
N GLU A 101 -14.09 34.92 -2.42
CA GLU A 101 -14.58 36.04 -3.21
C GLU A 101 -14.67 35.68 -4.70
N ASP A 102 -15.60 36.35 -5.43
CA ASP A 102 -15.65 36.32 -6.89
C ASP A 102 -14.84 37.50 -7.50
N GLU A 103 -14.74 37.55 -8.84
CA GLU A 103 -14.04 38.62 -9.58
C GLU A 103 -14.57 40.02 -9.30
N ALA A 104 -15.77 40.15 -8.75
CA ALA A 104 -16.37 41.44 -8.38
C ALA A 104 -16.15 41.77 -6.88
N GLY A 105 -15.37 41.00 -6.14
CA GLY A 105 -15.08 41.16 -4.71
C GLY A 105 -16.25 40.83 -3.80
N ARG A 106 -17.21 40.03 -4.28
CA ARG A 106 -18.36 39.60 -3.48
C ARG A 106 -18.04 38.30 -2.79
N ARG A 107 -18.28 38.23 -1.47
CA ARG A 107 -18.04 37.05 -0.64
C ARG A 107 -19.21 36.07 -0.68
N MET A 108 -18.95 34.82 -0.34
CA MET A 108 -20.00 33.84 -0.07
C MET A 108 -20.95 34.39 1.02
N GLU A 109 -22.25 34.12 0.89
CA GLU A 109 -23.27 34.60 1.85
C GLU A 109 -23.20 33.90 3.21
N GLY A 110 -22.53 32.73 3.29
CA GLY A 110 -22.37 31.97 4.51
C GLY A 110 -21.38 30.82 4.30
N GLU A 111 -21.13 30.12 5.37
CA GLU A 111 -20.29 28.93 5.34
C GLU A 111 -20.99 27.78 4.60
N TYR A 112 -20.21 26.93 3.95
CA TYR A 112 -20.68 25.70 3.31
C TYR A 112 -20.05 24.51 3.99
N ARG A 113 -20.87 23.53 4.40
CA ARG A 113 -20.42 22.30 5.05
C ARG A 113 -20.76 21.09 4.19
N TYR A 114 -19.77 20.21 3.98
CA TYR A 114 -19.92 18.95 3.28
C TYR A 114 -19.41 17.82 4.19
N GLU A 115 -20.28 16.83 4.42
CA GLU A 115 -19.98 15.68 5.25
C GLU A 115 -19.77 14.45 4.39
N PHE A 116 -18.79 13.61 4.73
CA PHE A 116 -18.52 12.34 4.09
C PHE A 116 -17.97 11.34 5.09
N THR A 117 -18.07 10.06 4.76
CA THR A 117 -17.53 8.97 5.57
C THR A 117 -16.51 8.18 4.75
N THR A 118 -15.38 7.87 5.34
CA THR A 118 -14.38 6.99 4.72
C THR A 118 -14.82 5.53 4.80
N GLU A 119 -14.33 4.72 3.86
CA GLU A 119 -14.60 3.28 3.84
C GLU A 119 -14.01 2.59 5.06
N GLU A 120 -14.62 1.47 5.43
CA GLU A 120 -14.05 0.53 6.39
C GLU A 120 -12.74 -0.05 5.84
N PRO A 121 -11.68 -0.20 6.68
CA PRO A 121 -10.46 -0.84 6.22
C PRO A 121 -10.74 -2.31 5.87
N SER A 122 -10.12 -2.78 4.80
CA SER A 122 -10.19 -4.20 4.45
C SER A 122 -8.82 -4.73 4.05
N PHE A 123 -8.62 -6.03 4.26
CA PHE A 123 -7.39 -6.71 3.86
C PHE A 123 -7.70 -7.99 3.09
N THR A 124 -6.75 -8.42 2.29
CA THR A 124 -6.81 -9.67 1.53
C THR A 124 -5.75 -10.61 2.06
N TYR A 125 -6.08 -11.89 2.19
CA TYR A 125 -5.17 -12.93 2.69
C TYR A 125 -5.40 -14.26 1.98
N LEU A 126 -4.42 -15.16 2.11
CA LEU A 126 -4.48 -16.52 1.58
C LEU A 126 -4.82 -17.49 2.72
N GLU A 127 -5.93 -18.20 2.56
CA GLU A 127 -6.31 -19.37 3.36
C GLU A 127 -5.89 -20.64 2.60
N ARG A 128 -4.86 -21.35 3.10
CA ARG A 128 -4.48 -22.65 2.57
C ARG A 128 -5.28 -23.76 3.22
N ASN A 129 -5.73 -24.70 2.42
CA ASN A 129 -6.46 -25.86 2.91
C ASN A 129 -5.59 -27.11 2.76
N TYR A 130 -5.30 -27.78 3.86
CA TYR A 130 -4.40 -28.94 3.92
C TYR A 130 -5.12 -30.28 3.73
N ASP A 131 -6.45 -30.27 3.62
CA ASP A 131 -7.23 -31.48 3.32
C ASP A 131 -7.12 -31.81 1.84
N ARG A 132 -6.94 -33.12 1.52
CA ARG A 132 -6.83 -33.58 0.14
C ARG A 132 -8.08 -33.23 -0.69
N GLY A 133 -7.87 -32.45 -1.77
CA GLY A 133 -8.94 -32.04 -2.68
C GLY A 133 -9.74 -30.84 -2.21
N ALA A 134 -9.31 -30.18 -1.18
CA ALA A 134 -9.85 -28.89 -0.78
C ALA A 134 -9.11 -27.75 -1.48
N VAL A 135 -9.82 -26.68 -1.76
CA VAL A 135 -9.37 -25.52 -2.53
C VAL A 135 -8.80 -24.46 -1.59
N ASP A 136 -7.62 -23.93 -1.89
CA ASP A 136 -7.09 -22.73 -1.26
C ASP A 136 -7.93 -21.53 -1.69
N LYS A 137 -7.99 -20.51 -0.85
CA LYS A 137 -8.81 -19.33 -1.11
C LYS A 137 -8.04 -18.04 -0.86
N ILE A 138 -8.21 -17.09 -1.74
CA ILE A 138 -7.84 -15.70 -1.51
C ILE A 138 -9.10 -14.97 -1.06
N ILE A 139 -9.08 -14.44 0.15
CA ILE A 139 -10.24 -13.87 0.83
C ILE A 139 -9.98 -12.41 1.13
N GLN A 140 -10.93 -11.55 0.77
CA GLN A 140 -11.01 -10.17 1.27
C GLN A 140 -11.87 -10.15 2.52
N ARG A 141 -11.43 -9.42 3.55
CA ARG A 141 -12.13 -9.29 4.82
C ARG A 141 -12.16 -7.83 5.28
N ALA A 142 -13.34 -7.39 5.71
CA ALA A 142 -13.56 -6.13 6.39
C ALA A 142 -13.74 -6.45 7.90
N PRO A 143 -12.74 -6.16 8.74
CA PRO A 143 -12.68 -6.70 10.10
C PRO A 143 -13.68 -6.07 11.06
N LEU A 144 -14.14 -4.84 10.81
CA LEU A 144 -15.05 -4.14 11.72
C LEU A 144 -16.50 -4.61 11.52
N SER A 145 -16.93 -4.78 10.27
CA SER A 145 -18.26 -5.36 9.94
C SER A 145 -18.28 -6.88 10.04
N GLY A 146 -17.12 -7.53 9.95
CA GLY A 146 -16.98 -8.98 9.85
C GLY A 146 -17.30 -9.55 8.45
N GLU A 147 -17.55 -8.69 7.46
CA GLU A 147 -17.83 -9.12 6.09
C GLU A 147 -16.60 -9.77 5.45
N SER A 148 -16.83 -10.84 4.69
CA SER A 148 -15.79 -11.56 3.97
C SER A 148 -16.27 -11.98 2.59
N GLN A 149 -15.36 -11.87 1.60
CA GLN A 149 -15.62 -12.28 0.22
C GLN A 149 -14.46 -13.14 -0.30
N ILE A 150 -14.78 -14.28 -0.89
CA ILE A 150 -13.80 -15.08 -1.63
C ILE A 150 -13.60 -14.41 -2.98
N LEU A 151 -12.36 -13.95 -3.23
CA LEU A 151 -11.98 -13.33 -4.50
C LEU A 151 -11.56 -14.38 -5.54
N TYR A 152 -10.90 -15.44 -5.06
CA TYR A 152 -10.37 -16.50 -5.91
C TYR A 152 -10.23 -17.81 -5.12
N GLY A 153 -10.40 -18.95 -5.80
CA GLY A 153 -10.20 -20.28 -5.23
C GLY A 153 -9.59 -21.23 -6.24
N GLU A 154 -8.49 -21.89 -5.88
CA GLU A 154 -7.78 -22.87 -6.72
C GLU A 154 -7.01 -23.85 -5.84
N ASP A 155 -6.65 -25.03 -6.39
CA ASP A 155 -5.77 -25.95 -5.68
C ASP A 155 -4.33 -25.39 -5.67
N ARG A 156 -3.67 -25.44 -4.50
CA ARG A 156 -2.27 -25.12 -4.29
C ARG A 156 -1.84 -23.70 -4.70
N ILE A 157 -2.49 -22.69 -4.15
CA ILE A 157 -2.06 -21.30 -4.30
C ILE A 157 -0.77 -21.06 -3.51
N LYS A 158 0.32 -20.76 -4.21
CA LYS A 158 1.63 -20.50 -3.62
C LYS A 158 1.73 -19.10 -3.00
N SER A 159 1.32 -18.09 -3.78
CA SER A 159 1.37 -16.69 -3.38
C SER A 159 0.41 -15.85 -4.22
N PHE A 160 0.14 -14.64 -3.77
CA PHE A 160 -0.64 -13.68 -4.53
C PHE A 160 -0.11 -12.25 -4.30
N ALA A 161 -0.50 -11.35 -5.18
CA ALA A 161 -0.41 -9.91 -4.99
C ALA A 161 -1.71 -9.26 -5.45
N ARG A 162 -2.05 -8.11 -4.89
CA ARG A 162 -3.26 -7.37 -5.23
C ARG A 162 -2.97 -5.88 -5.40
N ASN A 163 -3.67 -5.29 -6.35
CA ASN A 163 -3.78 -3.85 -6.53
C ASN A 163 -5.27 -3.59 -6.82
N GLY A 164 -6.01 -2.91 -5.96
CA GLY A 164 -7.41 -2.54 -6.15
C GLY A 164 -8.21 -3.46 -7.08
N ARG A 165 -8.07 -3.24 -8.40
CA ARG A 165 -8.76 -3.94 -9.49
C ARG A 165 -8.17 -5.31 -9.83
N TYR A 166 -6.85 -5.48 -9.77
CA TYR A 166 -6.19 -6.69 -10.26
C TYR A 166 -5.70 -7.59 -9.13
N LEU A 167 -5.80 -8.90 -9.36
CA LEU A 167 -5.28 -9.96 -8.51
C LEU A 167 -4.31 -10.82 -9.33
N ALA A 168 -3.05 -10.86 -8.93
CA ALA A 168 -2.07 -11.78 -9.48
C ALA A 168 -1.91 -12.99 -8.56
N VAL A 169 -1.95 -14.19 -9.11
CA VAL A 169 -1.92 -15.45 -8.37
C VAL A 169 -0.86 -16.37 -8.94
N VAL A 170 -0.04 -16.94 -8.07
CA VAL A 170 0.89 -18.01 -8.40
C VAL A 170 0.32 -19.34 -7.93
N VAL A 171 0.05 -20.22 -8.87
CA VAL A 171 -0.47 -21.59 -8.62
C VAL A 171 0.66 -22.59 -8.78
N LEU A 172 0.83 -23.48 -7.84
CA LEU A 172 1.81 -24.56 -7.88
C LEU A 172 1.25 -25.76 -8.67
N ARG A 173 1.87 -26.07 -9.81
CA ARG A 173 1.49 -27.21 -10.64
C ARG A 173 1.96 -28.56 -10.03
N PRO A 174 1.40 -29.69 -10.48
CA PRO A 174 1.76 -31.02 -9.98
C PRO A 174 3.23 -31.38 -10.16
N ASP A 175 3.91 -30.82 -11.15
CA ASP A 175 5.35 -30.98 -11.41
C ASP A 175 6.24 -30.06 -10.56
N ASN A 176 5.65 -29.31 -9.61
CA ASN A 176 6.29 -28.31 -8.75
C ASN A 176 6.84 -27.08 -9.50
N THR A 177 6.37 -26.81 -10.71
CA THR A 177 6.55 -25.52 -11.38
C THR A 177 5.40 -24.58 -11.07
N ASP A 178 5.57 -23.30 -11.34
CA ASP A 178 4.56 -22.28 -11.05
C ASP A 178 3.85 -21.84 -12.33
N GLU A 179 2.59 -21.46 -12.17
CA GLU A 179 1.81 -20.73 -13.16
C GLU A 179 1.42 -19.39 -12.59
N LEU A 180 1.74 -18.30 -13.30
CA LEU A 180 1.34 -16.94 -12.92
C LEU A 180 0.11 -16.53 -13.71
N ARG A 181 -0.96 -16.19 -13.02
CA ARG A 181 -2.22 -15.71 -13.58
C ARG A 181 -2.55 -14.33 -13.05
N VAL A 182 -3.16 -13.48 -13.88
CA VAL A 182 -3.65 -12.17 -13.51
C VAL A 182 -5.15 -12.11 -13.79
N PHE A 183 -5.92 -11.71 -12.78
CA PHE A 183 -7.37 -11.54 -12.83
C PHE A 183 -7.73 -10.08 -12.76
N ASP A 184 -8.65 -9.66 -13.58
CA ASP A 184 -9.38 -8.42 -13.42
C ASP A 184 -10.63 -8.70 -12.55
N LEU A 185 -10.67 -8.14 -11.35
CA LEU A 185 -11.76 -8.36 -10.39
C LEU A 185 -13.07 -7.68 -10.79
N GLU A 186 -13.04 -6.73 -11.72
CA GLU A 186 -14.24 -6.05 -12.24
C GLU A 186 -14.87 -6.83 -13.41
N THR A 187 -14.04 -7.26 -14.36
CA THR A 187 -14.52 -7.96 -15.56
C THR A 187 -14.53 -9.48 -15.41
N LEU A 188 -13.87 -10.02 -14.38
CA LEU A 188 -13.63 -11.44 -14.13
C LEU A 188 -12.81 -12.12 -15.25
N GLU A 189 -12.09 -11.35 -16.02
CA GLU A 189 -11.19 -11.87 -17.04
C GLU A 189 -9.90 -12.39 -16.41
N GLU A 190 -9.45 -13.55 -16.89
CA GLU A 190 -8.20 -14.20 -16.49
C GLU A 190 -7.19 -14.19 -17.64
N ARG A 191 -5.93 -13.92 -17.30
CA ARG A 191 -4.80 -14.04 -18.22
C ARG A 191 -3.69 -14.84 -17.57
N SER A 192 -3.22 -15.91 -18.24
CA SER A 192 -2.00 -16.60 -17.85
C SER A 192 -0.80 -15.94 -18.53
N LEU A 193 0.25 -15.66 -17.78
CA LEU A 193 1.47 -15.10 -18.34
C LEU A 193 2.31 -16.23 -18.94
N ASP A 194 2.81 -15.99 -20.16
CA ASP A 194 3.70 -16.92 -20.85
C ASP A 194 5.12 -16.84 -20.26
N ILE A 195 5.35 -17.68 -19.25
CA ILE A 195 6.64 -17.85 -18.59
C ILE A 195 7.16 -19.24 -19.00
N PRO A 196 8.46 -19.41 -19.29
CA PRO A 196 9.01 -20.72 -19.65
C PRO A 196 8.65 -21.79 -18.62
N ALA A 197 8.42 -23.01 -19.10
CA ALA A 197 8.26 -24.17 -18.25
C ALA A 197 9.49 -24.33 -17.33
N ASN A 198 9.34 -25.03 -16.21
CA ASN A 198 10.39 -25.21 -15.21
C ASN A 198 10.84 -23.93 -14.48
N MET A 199 9.99 -22.91 -14.44
CA MET A 199 10.22 -21.71 -13.62
C MET A 199 9.37 -21.73 -12.35
N ARG A 200 9.89 -21.12 -11.31
CA ARG A 200 9.13 -20.66 -10.13
C ARG A 200 9.03 -19.15 -10.17
N VAL A 201 7.98 -18.62 -9.59
CA VAL A 201 7.74 -17.19 -9.52
C VAL A 201 7.84 -16.73 -8.07
N ASP A 202 8.74 -15.81 -7.82
CA ASP A 202 8.95 -15.20 -6.52
C ASP A 202 8.79 -13.67 -6.58
N ASN A 203 8.65 -13.05 -5.40
CA ASN A 203 8.60 -11.60 -5.25
C ASN A 203 7.54 -10.91 -6.11
N LEU A 204 6.33 -11.43 -6.09
CA LEU A 204 5.19 -10.85 -6.82
C LEU A 204 4.75 -9.54 -6.15
N ARG A 205 4.79 -8.41 -6.89
CA ARG A 205 4.45 -7.07 -6.39
C ARG A 205 3.78 -6.23 -7.46
N PHE A 206 2.65 -5.61 -7.12
CA PHE A 206 2.06 -4.56 -7.95
C PHE A 206 2.72 -3.21 -7.70
N SER A 207 2.75 -2.38 -8.75
CA SER A 207 2.97 -0.94 -8.60
C SER A 207 1.86 -0.33 -7.76
N PRO A 208 2.16 0.59 -6.86
CA PRO A 208 1.15 1.26 -6.06
C PRO A 208 0.27 2.25 -6.84
N THR A 209 0.69 2.70 -8.02
CA THR A 209 0.01 3.75 -8.79
C THR A 209 -0.44 3.31 -10.19
N ASP A 210 0.20 2.28 -10.74
CA ASP A 210 -0.02 1.83 -12.12
C ASP A 210 -0.44 0.36 -12.19
N ASN A 211 -1.02 -0.06 -13.31
CA ASN A 211 -1.39 -1.44 -13.58
C ASN A 211 -0.17 -2.29 -14.01
N GLN A 212 0.90 -2.21 -13.24
CA GLN A 212 2.14 -2.93 -13.48
C GLN A 212 2.45 -3.92 -12.37
N LEU A 213 2.93 -5.08 -12.75
CA LEU A 213 3.32 -6.17 -11.86
C LEU A 213 4.81 -6.47 -12.06
N VAL A 214 5.59 -6.56 -10.99
CA VAL A 214 6.95 -7.09 -11.03
C VAL A 214 7.04 -8.41 -10.33
N PHE A 215 7.92 -9.28 -10.84
CA PHE A 215 8.20 -10.61 -10.28
C PHE A 215 9.57 -11.12 -10.72
N ILE A 216 10.05 -12.18 -10.05
CA ILE A 216 11.35 -12.78 -10.32
C ILE A 216 11.14 -14.26 -10.65
N PRO A 217 11.29 -14.66 -11.93
CA PRO A 217 11.30 -16.07 -12.30
C PRO A 217 12.62 -16.74 -11.85
N ARG A 218 12.53 -17.95 -11.31
CA ARG A 218 13.68 -18.77 -10.89
C ARG A 218 13.62 -20.14 -11.56
N ALA A 219 14.69 -20.55 -12.20
CA ALA A 219 14.77 -21.88 -12.81
C ALA A 219 14.69 -22.99 -11.75
N PHE A 220 13.94 -24.04 -12.04
CA PHE A 220 13.75 -25.18 -11.17
C PHE A 220 14.01 -26.49 -11.92
N GLY A 221 14.90 -27.32 -11.41
CA GLY A 221 15.17 -28.66 -11.96
C GLY A 221 15.87 -28.70 -13.32
N VAL A 222 16.39 -27.57 -13.80
CA VAL A 222 17.14 -27.43 -15.06
C VAL A 222 18.49 -26.81 -14.82
N ASP A 223 19.41 -26.92 -15.77
CA ASP A 223 20.69 -26.22 -15.72
C ASP A 223 20.44 -24.70 -15.94
N ALA A 224 20.35 -23.99 -14.84
CA ALA A 224 20.02 -22.57 -14.84
C ALA A 224 21.16 -21.68 -15.37
N ASP A 225 22.36 -22.23 -15.48
CA ASP A 225 23.58 -21.52 -15.91
C ASP A 225 23.92 -21.76 -17.38
N ASP A 226 23.14 -22.59 -18.09
CA ASP A 226 23.32 -22.84 -19.53
C ASP A 226 22.80 -21.65 -20.36
N PRO A 227 23.68 -20.85 -21.01
CA PRO A 227 23.27 -19.68 -21.80
C PRO A 227 22.39 -20.03 -23.01
N ASP A 228 22.41 -21.26 -23.48
CA ASP A 228 21.58 -21.73 -24.58
C ASP A 228 20.21 -22.21 -24.14
N SER A 229 19.96 -22.26 -22.81
CA SER A 229 18.68 -22.62 -22.23
C SER A 229 17.67 -21.48 -22.36
N GLU A 230 16.45 -21.80 -22.74
CA GLU A 230 15.33 -20.85 -22.77
C GLU A 230 15.07 -20.19 -21.41
N THR A 231 15.36 -20.90 -20.32
CA THR A 231 15.19 -20.40 -18.95
C THR A 231 16.29 -19.43 -18.52
N TYR A 232 17.45 -19.42 -19.15
CA TYR A 232 18.59 -18.58 -18.78
C TYR A 232 18.26 -17.07 -18.82
N ALA A 233 17.53 -16.64 -19.84
CA ALA A 233 17.12 -15.25 -19.98
C ALA A 233 16.22 -14.77 -18.83
N TYR A 234 15.46 -15.69 -18.22
CA TYR A 234 14.51 -15.41 -17.16
C TYR A 234 15.11 -15.60 -15.76
N ASN A 235 16.04 -16.53 -15.60
CA ASN A 235 16.50 -17.01 -14.29
C ASN A 235 17.06 -15.88 -13.41
N ASN A 236 16.40 -15.65 -12.26
CA ASN A 236 16.74 -14.62 -11.28
C ASN A 236 16.80 -13.19 -11.88
N LYS A 237 16.11 -12.91 -12.96
CA LYS A 237 15.96 -11.56 -13.49
C LYS A 237 14.68 -10.92 -12.99
N LEU A 238 14.68 -9.61 -12.86
CA LEU A 238 13.46 -8.85 -12.53
C LEU A 238 12.67 -8.63 -13.81
N TYR A 239 11.44 -9.08 -13.84
CA TYR A 239 10.49 -8.86 -14.92
C TYR A 239 9.38 -7.93 -14.51
N ARG A 240 8.89 -7.17 -15.48
CA ARG A 240 7.72 -6.31 -15.36
C ARG A 240 6.68 -6.73 -16.40
N TYR A 241 5.43 -6.86 -15.95
CA TYR A 241 4.27 -7.04 -16.79
C TYR A 241 3.38 -5.81 -16.74
N ASP A 242 3.20 -5.16 -17.87
CA ASP A 242 2.23 -4.08 -18.07
C ASP A 242 0.89 -4.70 -18.45
N ILE A 243 -0.10 -4.60 -17.56
CA ILE A 243 -1.40 -5.26 -17.74
C ILE A 243 -2.20 -4.61 -18.86
N ASP A 244 -2.16 -3.28 -18.97
CA ASP A 244 -2.93 -2.52 -19.96
C ASP A 244 -2.35 -2.72 -21.37
N GLY A 245 -1.04 -2.77 -21.48
CA GLY A 245 -0.32 -3.02 -22.73
C GLY A 245 -0.16 -4.50 -23.10
N ASP A 246 -0.49 -5.43 -22.19
CA ASP A 246 -0.23 -6.87 -22.30
C ASP A 246 1.23 -7.17 -22.71
N GLN A 247 2.17 -6.53 -21.99
CA GLN A 247 3.59 -6.60 -22.32
C GLN A 247 4.43 -7.10 -21.15
N LEU A 248 5.12 -8.21 -21.36
CA LEU A 248 6.11 -8.76 -20.45
C LEU A 248 7.52 -8.37 -20.90
N GLN A 249 8.29 -7.73 -20.04
CA GLN A 249 9.64 -7.29 -20.38
C GLN A 249 10.58 -7.33 -19.16
N PRO A 250 11.88 -7.59 -19.38
CA PRO A 250 12.86 -7.49 -18.30
C PRO A 250 13.03 -6.04 -17.86
N VAL A 251 13.21 -5.84 -16.55
CA VAL A 251 13.65 -4.56 -16.00
C VAL A 251 15.16 -4.49 -16.16
N ASP A 252 15.66 -3.38 -16.72
CA ASP A 252 17.10 -3.14 -16.78
C ASP A 252 17.67 -2.91 -15.38
N THR A 253 18.34 -3.93 -14.86
CA THR A 253 19.04 -3.88 -13.57
C THR A 253 20.54 -3.52 -13.73
N SER A 254 20.96 -2.94 -14.88
CA SER A 254 22.33 -2.54 -15.27
C SER A 254 23.36 -3.57 -14.94
N SER A 255 23.24 -4.78 -15.37
CA SER A 255 24.08 -5.48 -15.12
C SER A 255 24.67 -6.73 -15.04
N ASP A 256 25.76 -6.63 -15.07
CA ASP A 256 26.83 -7.52 -14.70
C ASP A 256 26.69 -8.20 -13.34
N LYS A 257 25.70 -7.77 -12.56
CA LYS A 257 25.78 -8.14 -11.14
C LYS A 257 24.68 -9.00 -10.63
N GLY A 258 23.92 -9.49 -11.54
CA GLY A 258 23.38 -10.60 -11.08
C GLY A 258 21.98 -10.70 -10.83
N ASN A 259 21.76 -11.75 -10.33
CA ASN A 259 20.52 -12.35 -9.95
C ASN A 259 19.84 -11.51 -8.88
N VAL A 260 18.63 -11.06 -9.15
CA VAL A 260 17.80 -10.31 -8.22
C VAL A 260 17.14 -11.29 -7.26
N GLU A 261 17.18 -10.96 -5.96
CA GLU A 261 16.52 -11.72 -4.90
C GLU A 261 15.15 -11.14 -4.56
N ARG A 262 15.06 -9.81 -4.53
CA ARG A 262 13.86 -9.08 -4.10
C ARG A 262 13.77 -7.73 -4.79
N ALA A 263 12.55 -7.24 -5.02
CA ALA A 263 12.30 -5.88 -5.48
C ALA A 263 11.08 -5.28 -4.79
N LEU A 264 11.10 -3.96 -4.57
CA LEU A 264 10.04 -3.17 -3.98
C LEU A 264 9.84 -1.90 -4.79
N TYR A 265 8.59 -1.50 -5.00
CA TYR A 265 8.29 -0.18 -5.56
C TYR A 265 8.44 0.93 -4.53
N SER A 266 8.83 2.13 -4.99
CA SER A 266 8.57 3.36 -4.24
C SER A 266 7.06 3.60 -4.09
N ARG A 267 6.64 4.41 -3.13
CA ARG A 267 5.21 4.65 -2.86
C ARG A 267 4.46 5.37 -4.00
N ASP A 268 5.19 6.13 -4.81
CA ASP A 268 4.70 6.77 -6.03
C ASP A 268 4.80 5.88 -7.28
N GLY A 269 5.33 4.66 -7.16
CA GLY A 269 5.49 3.73 -8.27
C GLY A 269 6.59 4.09 -9.28
N GLN A 270 7.34 5.19 -9.06
CA GLN A 270 8.30 5.70 -10.05
C GLN A 270 9.67 5.05 -9.96
N ALA A 271 10.01 4.44 -8.83
CA ALA A 271 11.28 3.77 -8.62
C ALA A 271 11.11 2.32 -8.14
N LEU A 272 12.14 1.52 -8.40
CA LEU A 272 12.30 0.15 -7.89
C LEU A 272 13.58 0.08 -7.06
N LEU A 273 13.42 -0.34 -5.82
CA LEU A 273 14.51 -0.78 -4.96
C LEU A 273 14.66 -2.28 -5.15
N TYR A 274 15.85 -2.76 -5.55
CA TYR A 274 16.08 -4.20 -5.68
C TYR A 274 17.33 -4.66 -4.96
N LYS A 275 17.28 -5.88 -4.46
CA LYS A 275 18.36 -6.60 -3.79
C LYS A 275 18.86 -7.73 -4.67
N THR A 276 20.15 -7.85 -4.79
CA THR A 276 20.78 -8.99 -5.46
C THR A 276 21.07 -10.13 -4.46
N ILE A 277 21.30 -11.34 -4.96
CA ILE A 277 21.58 -12.52 -4.12
C ILE A 277 22.85 -12.38 -3.24
N ASN A 278 23.74 -11.45 -3.56
CA ASN A 278 24.91 -11.15 -2.73
C ASN A 278 24.64 -10.08 -1.66
N GLY A 279 23.38 -9.65 -1.49
CA GLY A 279 22.95 -8.70 -0.47
C GLY A 279 23.09 -7.22 -0.86
N SER A 280 23.57 -6.91 -2.06
CA SER A 280 23.71 -5.52 -2.52
C SER A 280 22.35 -4.96 -2.95
N TYR A 281 22.06 -3.74 -2.50
CA TYR A 281 20.85 -2.99 -2.87
C TYR A 281 21.14 -1.92 -3.91
N TYR A 282 20.19 -1.73 -4.80
CA TYR A 282 20.24 -0.77 -5.90
C TYR A 282 18.88 -0.08 -6.08
N LEU A 283 18.93 1.17 -6.54
CA LEU A 283 17.74 1.95 -6.91
C LEU A 283 17.76 2.20 -8.43
N THR A 284 16.65 1.95 -9.10
CA THR A 284 16.46 2.20 -10.54
C THR A 284 15.06 2.78 -10.81
N GLY A 285 14.83 3.37 -11.98
CA GLY A 285 13.49 3.79 -12.39
C GLY A 285 12.57 2.61 -12.69
N ALA A 286 11.30 2.73 -12.35
CA ALA A 286 10.32 1.66 -12.58
C ALA A 286 9.91 1.53 -14.05
N THR A 287 9.85 2.64 -14.79
CA THR A 287 9.29 2.67 -16.16
C THR A 287 10.30 3.01 -17.24
N GLN A 288 11.44 3.61 -16.90
CA GLN A 288 12.47 4.03 -17.85
C GLN A 288 13.83 3.46 -17.46
N THR A 289 14.70 3.27 -18.43
CA THR A 289 16.11 2.96 -18.22
C THR A 289 16.80 4.18 -17.63
N THR A 290 16.77 4.30 -16.32
CA THR A 290 17.54 5.30 -15.59
C THR A 290 18.81 4.67 -15.07
N GLU A 291 19.79 5.52 -14.82
CA GLU A 291 21.04 5.08 -14.20
C GLU A 291 20.75 4.40 -12.84
N THR A 292 21.26 3.19 -12.69
CA THR A 292 21.12 2.44 -11.45
C THR A 292 22.07 2.96 -10.39
N THR A 293 21.53 3.33 -9.23
CA THR A 293 22.29 3.85 -8.10
C THR A 293 22.57 2.74 -7.08
N PRO A 294 23.84 2.40 -6.80
CA PRO A 294 24.17 1.47 -5.73
C PRO A 294 23.98 2.12 -4.36
N LEU A 295 23.34 1.38 -3.43
CA LEU A 295 23.02 1.89 -2.08
C LEU A 295 23.89 1.24 -0.99
N GLY A 296 24.35 0.01 -1.20
CA GLY A 296 25.17 -0.72 -0.22
C GLY A 296 24.71 -2.16 -0.01
N ILE A 297 25.24 -2.77 1.05
CA ILE A 297 24.91 -4.15 1.46
C ILE A 297 24.13 -4.11 2.76
N TYR A 298 22.92 -4.66 2.73
CA TYR A 298 22.02 -4.72 3.88
C TYR A 298 21.35 -6.09 3.96
N ASN A 299 20.86 -6.46 5.14
CA ASN A 299 20.18 -7.73 5.35
C ASN A 299 18.82 -7.73 4.65
N ASP A 300 18.01 -6.69 4.87
CA ASP A 300 16.70 -6.53 4.26
C ASP A 300 16.28 -5.05 4.19
N SER A 301 15.14 -4.74 3.55
CA SER A 301 14.57 -3.41 3.46
C SER A 301 13.07 -3.44 3.66
N GLY A 302 12.55 -2.49 4.44
CA GLY A 302 11.12 -2.21 4.58
C GLY A 302 10.58 -1.22 3.53
N GLY A 303 11.45 -0.68 2.67
CA GLY A 303 11.05 0.24 1.61
C GLY A 303 11.14 1.71 1.97
N PHE A 304 10.32 2.52 1.30
CA PHE A 304 10.41 3.96 1.25
C PHE A 304 9.53 4.66 2.29
N ASP A 305 9.94 5.86 2.70
CA ASP A 305 9.12 6.80 3.45
C ASP A 305 7.97 7.39 2.58
N ARG A 306 7.12 8.22 3.19
CA ARG A 306 5.98 8.89 2.54
C ARG A 306 6.41 9.72 1.32
N THR A 307 7.55 10.36 1.39
CA THR A 307 8.06 11.28 0.36
C THR A 307 8.94 10.60 -0.69
N ASN A 308 9.24 9.31 -0.55
CA ASN A 308 10.20 8.55 -1.35
C ASN A 308 11.65 9.08 -1.26
N SER A 309 11.96 9.90 -0.26
CA SER A 309 13.29 10.48 -0.04
C SER A 309 14.18 9.62 0.86
N LYS A 310 13.58 8.78 1.71
CA LYS A 310 14.29 7.92 2.65
C LYS A 310 13.94 6.45 2.43
N ILE A 311 14.90 5.56 2.68
CA ILE A 311 14.73 4.11 2.58
C ILE A 311 15.19 3.48 3.90
N ALA A 312 14.34 2.65 4.48
CA ALA A 312 14.65 1.93 5.70
C ALA A 312 15.27 0.56 5.39
N PHE A 313 16.39 0.27 6.04
CA PHE A 313 17.12 -0.99 5.91
C PHE A 313 17.29 -1.67 7.28
N GLN A 314 17.30 -2.99 7.25
CA GLN A 314 17.86 -3.80 8.31
C GLN A 314 19.36 -3.99 8.08
N PHE A 315 20.16 -3.63 9.07
CA PHE A 315 21.59 -3.84 9.02
C PHE A 315 22.09 -4.50 10.32
N SER A 316 22.67 -5.68 10.22
CA SER A 316 23.01 -6.51 11.37
C SER A 316 21.77 -6.78 12.24
N SER A 317 21.78 -6.38 13.52
CA SER A 317 20.63 -6.52 14.44
C SER A 317 19.82 -5.22 14.59
N GLY A 318 20.19 -4.16 13.88
CA GLY A 318 19.59 -2.83 14.00
C GLY A 318 18.97 -2.33 12.70
N ALA A 319 18.61 -1.04 12.68
CA ALA A 319 18.04 -0.35 11.55
C ALA A 319 18.98 0.75 11.03
N THR A 320 18.87 1.06 9.75
CA THR A 320 19.58 2.16 9.08
C THR A 320 18.60 2.84 8.14
N ILE A 321 18.59 4.17 8.15
CA ILE A 321 17.86 4.99 7.16
C ILE A 321 18.87 5.53 6.15
N TYR A 322 18.61 5.34 4.87
CA TYR A 322 19.34 5.98 3.78
C TYR A 322 18.53 7.16 3.25
N ASP A 323 19.12 8.36 3.26
CA ASP A 323 18.56 9.54 2.62
C ASP A 323 19.04 9.62 1.16
N ALA A 324 18.11 9.51 0.22
CA ALA A 324 18.42 9.49 -1.21
C ALA A 324 18.82 10.86 -1.77
N GLN A 325 18.43 11.96 -1.11
CA GLN A 325 18.79 13.32 -1.52
C GLN A 325 20.17 13.70 -0.98
N ALA A 326 20.40 13.47 0.32
CA ALA A 326 21.70 13.73 0.95
C ALA A 326 22.76 12.69 0.57
N LYS A 327 22.35 11.49 0.14
CA LYS A 327 23.20 10.30 -0.08
C LYS A 327 23.97 9.88 1.16
N GLU A 328 23.33 10.00 2.29
CA GLU A 328 23.88 9.69 3.61
C GLU A 328 23.08 8.59 4.31
N THR A 329 23.70 7.92 5.27
CA THR A 329 23.05 6.90 6.09
C THR A 329 23.04 7.34 7.55
N GLN A 330 21.91 7.09 8.22
CA GLN A 330 21.72 7.26 9.65
C GLN A 330 21.51 5.89 10.29
N GLU A 331 22.38 5.49 11.21
CA GLU A 331 22.20 4.28 12.00
C GLU A 331 21.28 4.56 13.20
N LEU A 332 20.28 3.71 13.39
CA LEU A 332 19.34 3.76 14.50
C LEU A 332 19.75 2.71 15.55
N SER A 333 20.76 3.04 16.34
CA SER A 333 21.44 2.10 17.25
C SER A 333 20.57 1.61 18.43
N GLN A 334 19.47 2.27 18.73
CA GLN A 334 18.56 1.89 19.81
C GLN A 334 17.57 0.81 19.36
N ILE A 335 17.22 0.78 18.07
CA ILE A 335 16.35 -0.23 17.48
C ILE A 335 17.07 -1.57 17.47
N GLY A 336 16.41 -2.61 17.97
CA GLY A 336 16.94 -3.98 17.97
C GLY A 336 17.88 -4.33 19.13
N SER A 337 18.08 -3.43 20.10
CA SER A 337 18.90 -3.73 21.27
C SER A 337 18.44 -5.02 21.97
N GLY A 338 19.36 -5.98 22.13
CA GLY A 338 19.10 -7.27 22.81
C GLY A 338 18.35 -8.31 22.00
N GLY A 339 18.07 -8.06 20.71
CA GLY A 339 17.36 -8.97 19.80
C GLY A 339 17.84 -8.84 18.36
N SER A 340 17.11 -9.49 17.46
CA SER A 340 17.12 -9.23 16.02
C SER A 340 15.83 -8.53 15.61
N ILE A 341 15.85 -7.81 14.50
CA ILE A 341 14.65 -7.16 13.97
C ILE A 341 14.33 -7.68 12.58
N SER A 342 13.04 -7.58 12.19
CA SER A 342 12.66 -7.59 10.78
C SER A 342 13.11 -6.31 10.10
N ALA A 343 12.98 -6.22 8.76
CA ALA A 343 13.19 -4.97 8.06
C ALA A 343 12.20 -3.91 8.57
N PRO A 344 12.69 -2.77 9.10
CA PRO A 344 11.84 -1.69 9.58
C PRO A 344 11.10 -1.06 8.41
N THR A 345 9.81 -0.81 8.56
CA THR A 345 8.94 -0.23 7.53
C THR A 345 8.43 1.11 8.01
N PHE A 346 8.51 2.14 7.16
CA PHE A 346 7.91 3.43 7.47
C PHE A 346 6.39 3.35 7.56
N LEU A 347 5.79 4.04 8.50
CA LEU A 347 4.37 4.30 8.53
C LEU A 347 3.93 5.11 7.30
N HIS A 348 2.62 5.15 7.03
CA HIS A 348 2.11 5.81 5.82
C HIS A 348 1.97 7.32 5.97
N ASN A 349 1.59 7.77 7.17
CA ASN A 349 1.31 9.17 7.46
C ASN A 349 2.39 9.88 8.28
N SER A 350 3.37 9.14 8.80
CA SER A 350 4.48 9.70 9.58
C SER A 350 5.85 9.19 9.12
N GLU A 351 6.92 9.71 9.70
CA GLU A 351 8.28 9.22 9.50
C GLU A 351 8.67 8.11 10.50
N GLU A 352 7.73 7.66 11.32
CA GLU A 352 7.94 6.57 12.26
C GLU A 352 8.16 5.23 11.54
N LEU A 353 8.81 4.31 12.22
CA LEU A 353 9.13 2.99 11.74
C LEU A 353 8.41 1.92 12.57
N ILE A 354 7.77 0.96 11.90
CA ILE A 354 7.27 -0.26 12.52
C ILE A 354 8.18 -1.43 12.21
N TYR A 355 8.47 -2.27 13.22
CA TYR A 355 9.32 -3.44 13.06
C TYR A 355 8.96 -4.55 14.04
N LEU A 356 9.26 -5.80 13.65
CA LEU A 356 9.19 -6.97 14.52
C LEU A 356 10.52 -7.13 15.23
N TRP A 357 10.52 -7.29 16.54
CA TRP A 357 11.68 -7.61 17.37
C TRP A 357 11.60 -9.05 17.87
N ASP A 358 12.69 -9.79 17.69
CA ASP A 358 12.86 -11.18 18.11
C ASP A 358 14.04 -11.30 19.09
N PRO A 359 13.86 -11.80 20.31
CA PRO A 359 14.94 -11.92 21.28
C PRO A 359 16.00 -12.94 20.82
N LEU A 360 17.29 -12.58 20.93
CA LEU A 360 18.43 -13.44 20.54
C LEU A 360 18.54 -14.74 21.33
N ASN A 361 17.96 -14.80 22.52
CA ASN A 361 18.02 -15.97 23.37
C ASN A 361 16.60 -16.48 23.61
N GLU A 362 16.20 -17.51 22.89
CA GLU A 362 14.98 -18.26 23.15
C GLU A 362 15.10 -18.99 24.51
N LYS A 363 14.76 -18.30 25.59
CA LYS A 363 14.46 -18.93 26.86
C LYS A 363 12.98 -19.32 26.87
N GLU A 364 12.66 -20.35 27.61
CA GLU A 364 11.26 -20.72 27.85
C GLU A 364 10.48 -19.48 28.36
N GLY A 365 9.43 -19.11 27.64
CA GLY A 365 8.62 -17.93 27.95
C GLY A 365 9.03 -16.62 27.25
N THR A 366 10.04 -16.61 26.39
CA THR A 366 10.37 -15.43 25.58
C THR A 366 9.33 -15.20 24.47
N THR A 367 9.02 -13.92 24.23
CA THR A 367 7.99 -13.46 23.29
C THR A 367 8.59 -12.55 22.23
N MET A 368 8.06 -12.60 21.02
CA MET A 368 8.35 -11.64 19.97
C MET A 368 7.45 -10.41 20.12
N LYS A 369 7.92 -9.24 19.69
CA LYS A 369 7.20 -7.98 19.86
C LYS A 369 7.22 -7.15 18.60
N VAL A 370 6.15 -6.42 18.37
CA VAL A 370 6.10 -5.37 17.34
C VAL A 370 6.22 -4.02 18.03
N TYR A 371 7.13 -3.20 17.53
CA TYR A 371 7.39 -1.87 18.03
C TYR A 371 7.18 -0.81 16.95
N VAL A 372 6.83 0.40 17.40
CA VAL A 372 6.95 1.63 16.63
C VAL A 372 8.04 2.49 17.25
N ALA A 373 8.88 3.07 16.42
CA ALA A 373 9.95 3.97 16.80
C ALA A 373 9.94 5.21 15.92
N SER A 374 10.36 6.34 16.49
CA SER A 374 10.57 7.57 15.76
C SER A 374 11.71 7.46 14.74
N ALA A 375 11.82 8.44 13.84
CA ALA A 375 12.85 8.49 12.79
C ALA A 375 14.28 8.62 13.33
N ASP A 376 14.47 9.02 14.58
CA ASP A 376 15.78 9.04 15.28
C ASP A 376 16.08 7.74 16.04
N GLY A 377 15.13 6.77 16.04
CA GLY A 377 15.28 5.44 16.61
C GLY A 377 14.88 5.33 18.07
N GLU A 378 14.24 6.33 18.65
CA GLU A 378 13.65 6.20 19.98
C GLU A 378 12.40 5.31 19.89
N VAL A 379 12.34 4.27 20.73
CA VAL A 379 11.18 3.35 20.79
C VAL A 379 10.05 4.03 21.54
N GLU A 380 8.95 4.29 20.84
CA GLU A 380 7.79 5.03 21.37
C GLU A 380 6.67 4.11 21.85
N GLU A 381 6.42 3.01 21.12
CA GLU A 381 5.26 2.16 21.36
C GLU A 381 5.60 0.67 21.22
N GLN A 382 5.15 -0.16 22.18
CA GLN A 382 5.01 -1.60 21.96
C GLN A 382 3.58 -1.87 21.49
N VAL A 383 3.44 -2.25 20.22
CA VAL A 383 2.14 -2.47 19.56
C VAL A 383 1.51 -3.78 20.02
N VAL A 384 2.17 -4.91 19.77
CA VAL A 384 1.64 -6.24 20.07
C VAL A 384 2.77 -7.18 20.48
N GLU A 385 2.44 -8.18 21.28
CA GLU A 385 3.36 -9.20 21.80
C GLU A 385 2.79 -10.59 21.53
N SER A 386 3.65 -11.54 21.10
CA SER A 386 3.25 -12.93 20.89
C SER A 386 3.01 -13.64 22.22
N GLN A 387 2.21 -14.71 22.19
CA GLN A 387 2.15 -15.62 23.35
C GLN A 387 3.49 -16.38 23.51
N PRO A 388 3.85 -16.86 24.71
CA PRO A 388 5.12 -17.58 24.92
C PRO A 388 5.33 -18.83 24.07
N GLN A 389 4.23 -19.52 23.69
CA GLN A 389 4.24 -20.71 22.84
C GLN A 389 4.12 -20.40 21.35
N GLU A 390 3.99 -19.12 21.00
CA GLU A 390 3.82 -18.64 19.64
C GLU A 390 5.02 -17.82 19.17
N ARG A 391 5.11 -17.68 17.85
CA ARG A 391 6.01 -16.75 17.19
C ARG A 391 5.26 -16.00 16.12
N PHE A 392 5.69 -14.78 15.82
CA PHE A 392 5.25 -14.06 14.66
C PHE A 392 6.06 -14.49 13.43
N LEU A 393 5.41 -14.47 12.28
CA LEU A 393 6.00 -14.77 10.99
C LEU A 393 6.07 -13.47 10.17
N ASP A 394 7.07 -13.39 9.32
CA ASP A 394 7.25 -12.30 8.38
C ASP A 394 7.17 -10.89 9.02
N TYR A 395 6.84 -9.85 8.25
CA TYR A 395 6.80 -8.46 8.69
C TYR A 395 5.40 -8.07 9.17
N PRO A 396 5.28 -7.16 10.16
CA PRO A 396 4.01 -6.54 10.45
C PRO A 396 3.52 -5.72 9.25
N VAL A 397 2.24 -5.82 8.92
CA VAL A 397 1.61 -5.10 7.81
C VAL A 397 0.67 -4.04 8.37
N ILE A 398 1.00 -2.77 8.13
CA ILE A 398 0.27 -1.62 8.64
C ILE A 398 -0.79 -1.13 7.63
N SER A 399 -1.98 -0.74 8.11
CA SER A 399 -3.02 -0.11 7.28
C SER A 399 -2.58 1.27 6.79
N TYR A 400 -3.20 1.74 5.71
CA TYR A 400 -2.83 3.01 5.08
C TYR A 400 -3.07 4.24 5.98
N ASP A 401 -3.95 4.13 6.98
CA ASP A 401 -4.21 5.16 7.99
C ASP A 401 -3.34 5.01 9.26
N ASP A 402 -2.39 4.07 9.27
CA ASP A 402 -1.48 3.74 10.37
C ASP A 402 -2.17 3.26 11.66
N ARG A 403 -3.46 2.98 11.60
CA ARG A 403 -4.24 2.56 12.75
C ARG A 403 -4.16 1.07 13.05
N TYR A 404 -4.27 0.23 12.00
CA TYR A 404 -4.37 -1.23 12.17
C TYR A 404 -3.09 -1.94 11.78
N VAL A 405 -2.65 -2.87 12.59
CA VAL A 405 -1.49 -3.73 12.36
C VAL A 405 -1.94 -5.17 12.24
N LEU A 406 -1.56 -5.82 11.16
CA LEU A 406 -1.70 -7.27 10.94
C LEU A 406 -0.35 -7.95 11.15
N VAL A 407 -0.35 -9.03 11.92
CA VAL A 407 0.79 -9.94 12.07
C VAL A 407 0.35 -11.37 11.81
N GLU A 408 1.21 -12.15 11.18
CA GLU A 408 1.03 -13.60 11.07
C GLU A 408 1.60 -14.26 12.34
N ALA A 409 0.80 -15.09 13.00
CA ALA A 409 1.20 -15.82 14.20
C ALA A 409 1.07 -17.33 14.00
N THR A 410 1.95 -18.11 14.61
CA THR A 410 1.92 -19.58 14.59
C THR A 410 2.45 -20.15 15.88
N SER A 411 2.11 -21.39 16.20
CA SER A 411 2.74 -22.14 17.26
C SER A 411 4.21 -22.42 16.95
N LYS A 412 5.09 -22.33 17.96
CA LYS A 412 6.51 -22.72 17.84
C LYS A 412 6.70 -24.19 17.46
N SER A 413 5.69 -25.03 17.68
CA SER A 413 5.67 -26.47 17.37
C SER A 413 4.92 -26.81 16.07
N SER A 414 4.45 -25.83 15.32
CA SER A 414 3.68 -26.05 14.10
C SER A 414 4.48 -26.80 13.04
N GLN A 415 3.80 -27.67 12.31
CA GLN A 415 4.35 -28.33 11.14
C GLN A 415 4.30 -27.40 9.94
N LEU A 416 5.25 -27.58 9.03
CA LEU A 416 5.24 -26.85 7.76
C LEU A 416 4.47 -27.66 6.71
N ASP A 417 3.73 -26.95 5.90
CA ASP A 417 3.04 -27.51 4.71
C ASP A 417 4.05 -28.04 3.66
N ASP A 418 3.53 -28.64 2.59
CA ASP A 418 4.31 -29.23 1.50
C ASP A 418 4.42 -28.37 0.25
N TYR A 419 4.09 -27.06 0.33
CA TYR A 419 4.14 -26.14 -0.81
C TYR A 419 5.59 -25.85 -1.23
N ALA A 420 6.03 -26.46 -2.30
CA ALA A 420 7.40 -26.36 -2.78
C ALA A 420 7.81 -24.90 -3.05
N GLY A 421 8.86 -24.45 -2.35
CA GLY A 421 9.38 -23.09 -2.45
C GLY A 421 8.59 -22.00 -1.69
N SER A 422 7.53 -22.37 -0.97
CA SER A 422 6.75 -21.43 -0.14
C SER A 422 6.10 -22.14 1.05
N ARG A 423 6.89 -22.95 1.77
CA ARG A 423 6.37 -23.65 2.96
C ARG A 423 5.97 -22.66 4.04
N LYS A 424 4.80 -22.85 4.61
CA LYS A 424 4.25 -22.07 5.72
C LYS A 424 3.76 -23.01 6.84
N PRO A 425 3.68 -22.55 8.08
CA PRO A 425 3.08 -23.32 9.16
C PRO A 425 1.60 -23.58 8.91
N GLU A 426 1.14 -24.82 9.18
CA GLU A 426 -0.24 -25.23 8.93
C GLU A 426 -1.25 -24.55 9.87
N ASP A 427 -0.83 -24.07 11.04
CA ASP A 427 -1.67 -23.36 12.01
C ASP A 427 -1.50 -21.84 11.95
N ALA A 428 -0.94 -21.31 10.86
CA ALA A 428 -0.76 -19.89 10.70
C ALA A 428 -2.10 -19.14 10.74
N ARG A 429 -2.13 -18.07 11.52
CA ARG A 429 -3.30 -17.21 11.70
C ARG A 429 -2.92 -15.75 11.72
N LEU A 430 -3.89 -14.90 11.46
CA LEU A 430 -3.74 -13.46 11.48
C LEU A 430 -4.19 -12.90 12.83
N VAL A 431 -3.40 -11.99 13.36
CA VAL A 431 -3.74 -11.19 14.53
C VAL A 431 -3.85 -9.73 14.07
N LEU A 432 -5.02 -9.17 14.24
CA LEU A 432 -5.31 -7.76 13.95
C LEU A 432 -5.32 -6.96 15.24
N TYR A 433 -4.55 -5.90 15.28
CA TYR A 433 -4.41 -4.99 16.40
C TYR A 433 -4.80 -3.56 16.00
N ASP A 434 -5.60 -2.89 16.82
CA ASP A 434 -5.91 -1.45 16.71
C ASP A 434 -4.94 -0.67 17.61
N ARG A 435 -4.01 0.06 16.99
CA ARG A 435 -3.00 0.86 17.70
C ARG A 435 -3.62 2.00 18.52
N PHE A 436 -4.66 2.64 17.99
CA PHE A 436 -5.26 3.81 18.64
C PHE A 436 -6.07 3.41 19.87
N GLU A 437 -6.67 2.23 19.85
CA GLU A 437 -7.40 1.71 21.00
C GLU A 437 -6.55 0.78 21.89
N GLY A 438 -5.35 0.43 21.45
CA GLY A 438 -4.42 -0.43 22.19
C GLY A 438 -4.94 -1.84 22.44
N LYS A 439 -5.66 -2.42 21.49
CA LYS A 439 -6.30 -3.74 21.66
C LYS A 439 -6.24 -4.64 20.44
N VAL A 440 -6.29 -5.95 20.69
CA VAL A 440 -6.53 -6.95 19.63
C VAL A 440 -7.99 -6.87 19.19
N VAL A 441 -8.21 -6.70 17.89
CA VAL A 441 -9.54 -6.69 17.25
C VAL A 441 -9.95 -8.11 16.87
N GLU A 442 -9.02 -8.87 16.29
CA GLU A 442 -9.25 -10.24 15.83
C GLU A 442 -7.97 -11.08 15.97
N SER A 443 -8.08 -12.36 16.32
CA SER A 443 -6.91 -13.23 16.53
C SER A 443 -7.04 -14.65 15.99
N ASP A 444 -8.19 -15.01 15.39
CA ASP A 444 -8.52 -16.41 15.06
C ASP A 444 -8.72 -16.66 13.56
N THR A 445 -8.41 -15.69 12.71
CA THR A 445 -8.51 -15.87 11.25
C THR A 445 -7.34 -16.71 10.75
N HIS A 446 -7.60 -17.94 10.33
CA HIS A 446 -6.62 -18.77 9.65
C HIS A 446 -6.23 -18.14 8.33
N GLY A 447 -4.92 -17.92 8.12
CA GLY A 447 -4.43 -17.30 6.90
C GLY A 447 -2.99 -16.80 6.98
N ILE A 448 -2.47 -16.51 5.81
CA ILE A 448 -1.09 -16.05 5.58
C ILE A 448 -1.06 -14.92 4.56
N ALA A 449 0.07 -14.24 4.46
CA ALA A 449 0.36 -13.20 3.47
C ALA A 449 -0.69 -12.10 3.40
N PRO A 450 -1.08 -11.45 4.52
CA PRO A 450 -2.08 -10.40 4.50
C PRO A 450 -1.57 -9.16 3.75
N VAL A 451 -2.49 -8.50 3.02
CA VAL A 451 -2.22 -7.25 2.30
C VAL A 451 -3.42 -6.32 2.51
N TRP A 452 -3.18 -5.09 2.94
CA TRP A 452 -4.24 -4.08 3.01
C TRP A 452 -4.72 -3.66 1.63
N ASN A 453 -6.02 -3.50 1.49
CA ASN A 453 -6.64 -3.01 0.26
C ASN A 453 -6.62 -1.47 0.25
N ARG A 454 -6.39 -0.93 -0.95
CA ARG A 454 -6.44 0.51 -1.20
C ARG A 454 -7.84 1.00 -1.50
#